data_1c3d3f3b1c662145d8fdb75d2ded3b23
#
_entry.id   1c3d3f3b1c662145d8fdb75d2ded3b23
#
_cell.length_a   1.000
_cell.length_b   1.000
_cell.length_c   1.000
_cell.angle_alpha   90.00
_cell.angle_beta   90.00
_cell.angle_gamma   90.00
#
_symmetry.space_group_name_H-M   'P 1'
#
loop_
_entity.id
_entity.type
_entity.pdbx_description
1 polymer ?
#
loop_
_entity_poly.entity_id
_entity_poly.type
_entity_poly.pdbx_seq_one_letter_code
_entity_poly.pdbx_strand_id
1 'polypeptide(L)'
;MCKHLQVSTSGYYEWCSRSPSQRSINERIMTERIRQIHAMSDYTYGRARVQAELRDMGLCVNHKRIERLMQLASLQGVSRRRGYVITTQRDRQAKAAPDLVKRQFTATDINQLWVADMTYVPTWVGFLYLAVVVDVYSRKVVGWAFGERMTSDLVIAALNMALHTRRPGSVIHHSDQGSQYTSLAFGKRCEEMGVKPSMGTVGDAYDNAMAESFFASLECELINRRSWKTKAEARLALFTWIEAWYNPLRRHSGLGQRSPNKFERSLSIEKLNTNIIEAEDLVQEGQSV
;
A
#
# COMPACT_ATOMS: atom_id res chain seq x y z
N MET A 1 48.99 14.82 24.65
CA MET A 1 48.14 14.40 23.51
C MET A 1 48.42 15.23 22.27
N CYS A 2 48.24 16.56 22.23
CA CYS A 2 48.49 17.39 21.03
C CYS A 2 49.89 17.24 20.42
N LYS A 3 50.97 17.13 21.24
CA LYS A 3 52.31 16.87 20.75
C LYS A 3 52.48 15.55 20.01
N HIS A 4 51.82 14.47 20.48
CA HIS A 4 51.86 13.15 19.80
C HIS A 4 51.06 13.11 18.48
N LEU A 5 50.01 13.92 18.39
CA LEU A 5 49.20 14.03 17.20
C LEU A 5 49.67 15.13 16.24
N GLN A 6 50.76 15.81 16.57
CA GLN A 6 51.37 16.91 15.80
C GLN A 6 50.39 18.03 15.47
N VAL A 7 49.44 18.33 16.37
CA VAL A 7 48.47 19.43 16.25
C VAL A 7 48.80 20.55 17.22
N SER A 8 48.49 21.78 16.81
CA SER A 8 48.69 22.96 17.67
C SER A 8 47.70 22.90 18.86
N THR A 9 48.19 23.18 20.07
CA THR A 9 47.34 23.22 21.26
C THR A 9 46.25 24.27 21.17
N SER A 10 46.58 25.46 20.68
CA SER A 10 45.61 26.54 20.45
C SER A 10 44.56 26.14 19.42
N GLY A 11 44.95 25.52 18.29
CA GLY A 11 44.04 25.02 17.27
C GLY A 11 43.10 23.93 17.79
N TYR A 12 43.58 23.06 18.69
CA TYR A 12 42.75 22.07 19.35
C TYR A 12 41.67 22.71 20.23
N TYR A 13 42.01 23.67 21.08
CA TYR A 13 41.07 24.33 21.97
C TYR A 13 40.08 25.21 21.17
N GLU A 14 40.55 25.91 20.13
CA GLU A 14 39.68 26.63 19.20
C GLU A 14 38.69 25.70 18.51
N TRP A 15 39.14 24.51 18.05
CA TRP A 15 38.24 23.51 17.46
C TRP A 15 37.21 22.99 18.47
N CYS A 16 37.61 22.76 19.73
CA CYS A 16 36.69 22.32 20.79
C CYS A 16 35.62 23.40 21.14
N SER A 17 36.02 24.69 21.13
CA SER A 17 35.11 25.79 21.46
C SER A 17 34.31 26.33 20.29
N ARG A 18 34.61 25.89 19.06
CA ARG A 18 33.97 26.37 17.87
C ARG A 18 32.48 26.03 17.86
N SER A 19 31.61 27.03 17.59
CA SER A 19 30.21 26.84 17.35
C SER A 19 29.96 25.91 16.15
N PRO A 20 28.90 25.10 16.17
CA PRO A 20 28.56 24.23 15.04
C PRO A 20 28.47 25.03 13.74
N SER A 21 29.04 24.50 12.65
CA SER A 21 28.95 25.13 11.34
C SER A 21 27.51 25.17 10.86
N GLN A 22 27.15 26.11 9.98
CA GLN A 22 25.83 26.19 9.35
C GLN A 22 25.43 24.89 8.67
N ARG A 23 26.41 24.18 8.08
CA ARG A 23 26.20 22.85 7.51
C ARG A 23 25.77 21.83 8.57
N SER A 24 26.43 21.82 9.73
CA SER A 24 26.09 20.92 10.84
C SER A 24 24.70 21.22 11.41
N ILE A 25 24.34 22.50 11.53
CA ILE A 25 23.01 22.93 11.97
C ILE A 25 21.95 22.44 10.98
N ASN A 26 22.17 22.66 9.67
CA ASN A 26 21.24 22.23 8.62
C ASN A 26 21.11 20.68 8.55
N GLU A 27 22.19 19.94 8.82
CA GLU A 27 22.14 18.48 8.89
C GLU A 27 21.34 17.99 10.10
N ARG A 28 21.48 18.64 11.25
CA ARG A 28 20.67 18.33 12.43
C ARG A 28 19.17 18.55 12.20
N ILE A 29 18.83 19.68 11.62
CA ILE A 29 17.41 20.02 11.27
C ILE A 29 16.87 18.99 10.28
N MET A 30 17.63 18.63 9.25
CA MET A 30 17.22 17.66 8.25
C MET A 30 17.06 16.26 8.87
N THR A 31 17.97 15.85 9.73
CA THR A 31 17.90 14.56 10.43
C THR A 31 16.65 14.48 11.30
N GLU A 32 16.30 15.57 11.99
CA GLU A 32 15.08 15.59 12.82
C GLU A 32 13.81 15.46 11.96
N ARG A 33 13.74 16.13 10.82
CA ARG A 33 12.64 15.94 9.85
C ARG A 33 12.55 14.51 9.35
N ILE A 34 13.68 13.88 9.03
CA ILE A 34 13.74 12.47 8.62
C ILE A 34 13.23 11.57 9.75
N ARG A 35 13.58 11.82 11.02
CA ARG A 35 13.05 11.07 12.17
C ARG A 35 11.53 11.21 12.29
N GLN A 36 10.99 12.40 12.14
CA GLN A 36 9.56 12.65 12.19
C GLN A 36 8.80 11.87 11.08
N ILE A 37 9.31 11.91 9.84
CA ILE A 37 8.75 11.14 8.72
C ILE A 37 8.84 9.64 9.00
N HIS A 38 9.95 9.16 9.53
CA HIS A 38 10.15 7.76 9.86
C HIS A 38 9.22 7.30 11.00
N ALA A 39 9.04 8.13 12.04
CA ALA A 39 8.08 7.87 13.12
C ALA A 39 6.62 7.89 12.63
N MET A 40 6.25 8.86 11.78
CA MET A 40 4.91 8.93 11.16
C MET A 40 4.56 7.64 10.40
N SER A 41 5.54 7.00 9.79
CA SER A 41 5.37 5.73 9.08
C SER A 41 5.45 4.49 9.98
N ASP A 42 5.35 4.63 11.28
CA ASP A 42 5.61 3.56 12.26
C ASP A 42 6.97 2.87 12.01
N TYR A 43 7.99 3.67 11.70
CA TYR A 43 9.37 3.23 11.45
C TYR A 43 9.52 2.26 10.27
N THR A 44 8.65 2.37 9.26
CA THR A 44 8.65 1.46 8.11
C THR A 44 9.29 2.06 6.86
N TYR A 45 9.32 3.39 6.74
CA TYR A 45 9.80 4.05 5.53
C TYR A 45 11.32 3.98 5.39
N GLY A 46 11.76 3.49 4.23
CA GLY A 46 13.14 3.61 3.77
C GLY A 46 13.36 4.89 2.96
N ARG A 47 14.59 5.07 2.51
CA ARG A 47 15.09 6.26 1.78
C ARG A 47 14.14 6.81 0.71
N ALA A 48 13.60 5.96 -0.16
CA ALA A 48 12.80 6.42 -1.29
C ALA A 48 11.50 7.10 -0.86
N ARG A 49 10.81 6.54 0.14
CA ARG A 49 9.56 7.13 0.68
C ARG A 49 9.84 8.37 1.52
N VAL A 50 10.93 8.37 2.31
CA VAL A 50 11.40 9.57 3.03
C VAL A 50 11.71 10.71 2.07
N GLN A 51 12.38 10.43 0.94
CA GLN A 51 12.65 11.43 -0.08
C GLN A 51 11.37 12.01 -0.68
N ALA A 52 10.39 11.18 -0.92
CA ALA A 52 9.10 11.62 -1.47
C ALA A 52 8.34 12.52 -0.47
N GLU A 53 8.38 12.21 0.85
CA GLU A 53 7.80 13.08 1.88
C GLU A 53 8.49 14.43 1.93
N LEU A 54 9.82 14.46 1.93
CA LEU A 54 10.58 15.71 1.92
C LEU A 54 10.27 16.55 0.69
N ARG A 55 10.09 15.92 -0.49
CA ARG A 55 9.71 16.61 -1.73
C ARG A 55 8.34 17.24 -1.62
N ASP A 56 7.34 16.55 -1.06
CA ASP A 56 5.99 17.08 -0.83
C ASP A 56 6.00 18.26 0.17
N MET A 57 7.01 18.34 1.06
CA MET A 57 7.26 19.47 1.96
C MET A 57 8.05 20.61 1.28
N GLY A 58 8.30 20.55 -0.05
CA GLY A 58 9.08 21.51 -0.79
C GLY A 58 10.61 21.38 -0.63
N LEU A 59 11.10 20.27 -0.05
CA LEU A 59 12.52 20.06 0.23
C LEU A 59 13.15 19.12 -0.79
N CYS A 60 13.85 19.66 -1.78
CA CYS A 60 14.57 18.89 -2.78
C CYS A 60 15.92 18.41 -2.23
N VAL A 61 15.96 17.20 -1.68
CA VAL A 61 17.16 16.61 -1.08
C VAL A 61 17.64 15.42 -1.91
N ASN A 62 18.96 15.38 -2.16
CA ASN A 62 19.58 14.28 -2.88
C ASN A 62 19.47 12.97 -2.06
N HIS A 63 19.15 11.87 -2.76
CA HIS A 63 18.97 10.55 -2.16
C HIS A 63 20.19 10.06 -1.37
N LYS A 64 21.41 10.33 -1.85
CA LYS A 64 22.67 9.97 -1.14
C LYS A 64 22.79 10.69 0.20
N ARG A 65 22.37 11.97 0.26
CA ARG A 65 22.36 12.74 1.51
C ARG A 65 21.35 12.16 2.50
N ILE A 66 20.15 11.81 2.06
CA ILE A 66 19.11 11.19 2.91
C ILE A 66 19.63 9.86 3.46
N GLU A 67 20.19 9.00 2.61
CA GLU A 67 20.75 7.70 2.99
C GLU A 67 21.82 7.84 4.07
N ARG A 68 22.78 8.75 3.86
CA ARG A 68 23.84 9.04 4.84
C ARG A 68 23.27 9.53 6.20
N LEU A 69 22.30 10.45 6.17
CA LEU A 69 21.67 10.95 7.40
C LEU A 69 20.85 9.87 8.12
N MET A 70 20.15 9.02 7.39
CA MET A 70 19.44 7.87 7.95
C MET A 70 20.41 6.88 8.60
N GLN A 71 21.53 6.56 7.95
CA GLN A 71 22.58 5.69 8.51
C GLN A 71 23.17 6.26 9.79
N LEU A 72 23.56 7.55 9.79
CA LEU A 72 24.09 8.23 10.98
C LEU A 72 23.09 8.29 12.14
N ALA A 73 21.80 8.34 11.83
CA ALA A 73 20.73 8.34 12.82
C ALA A 73 20.24 6.93 13.20
N SER A 74 20.87 5.86 12.66
CA SER A 74 20.46 4.45 12.84
C SER A 74 19.01 4.18 12.43
N LEU A 75 18.51 4.88 11.38
CA LEU A 75 17.18 4.71 10.84
C LEU A 75 17.20 3.76 9.65
N GLN A 76 16.36 2.73 9.69
CA GLN A 76 16.25 1.73 8.63
C GLN A 76 14.78 1.40 8.32
N GLY A 77 14.42 1.40 7.04
CA GLY A 77 13.10 0.96 6.63
C GLY A 77 12.95 -0.56 6.68
N VAL A 78 11.70 -1.03 6.75
CA VAL A 78 11.41 -2.47 6.73
C VAL A 78 11.66 -3.07 5.35
N SER A 79 12.14 -4.33 5.31
CA SER A 79 12.42 -5.07 4.10
C SER A 79 11.57 -6.33 4.04
N ARG A 80 11.04 -6.65 2.86
CA ARG A 80 10.24 -7.86 2.57
C ARG A 80 11.05 -9.16 2.51
N ARG A 81 12.33 -9.16 2.89
CA ARG A 81 13.21 -10.33 2.77
C ARG A 81 12.89 -11.37 3.85
N ARG A 82 11.85 -12.19 3.67
CA ARG A 82 11.67 -13.47 4.40
C ARG A 82 10.81 -14.44 3.59
N GLY A 83 11.05 -15.74 3.81
CA GLY A 83 10.58 -16.85 3.01
C GLY A 83 9.06 -16.96 2.90
N TYR A 84 8.64 -17.60 1.84
CA TYR A 84 7.29 -17.81 1.37
C TYR A 84 6.67 -19.04 2.06
N VAL A 85 5.43 -18.93 2.53
CA VAL A 85 4.64 -20.07 3.04
C VAL A 85 3.38 -20.21 2.16
N ILE A 86 3.19 -21.39 1.56
CA ILE A 86 2.00 -21.70 0.74
C ILE A 86 0.87 -22.10 1.69
N THR A 87 -0.26 -21.39 1.65
CA THR A 87 -1.41 -21.60 2.56
C THR A 87 -2.71 -22.04 1.87
N THR A 88 -2.77 -22.15 0.55
CA THR A 88 -4.00 -22.40 -0.21
C THR A 88 -4.30 -23.89 -0.36
N GLN A 89 -5.49 -24.35 0.07
CA GLN A 89 -6.04 -25.68 -0.24
C GLN A 89 -7.18 -25.53 -1.25
N ARG A 90 -7.07 -26.29 -2.34
CA ARG A 90 -8.02 -26.29 -3.45
C ARG A 90 -9.13 -27.32 -3.25
N ASP A 91 -10.36 -26.95 -3.60
CA ASP A 91 -11.43 -27.91 -3.87
C ASP A 91 -11.36 -28.38 -5.33
N ARG A 92 -11.07 -29.69 -5.54
CA ARG A 92 -10.89 -30.28 -6.88
C ARG A 92 -12.19 -30.49 -7.67
N GLN A 93 -13.34 -30.35 -7.04
CA GLN A 93 -14.66 -30.62 -7.65
C GLN A 93 -15.40 -29.35 -8.09
N ALA A 94 -14.99 -28.17 -7.62
CA ALA A 94 -15.63 -26.91 -7.98
C ALA A 94 -15.21 -26.43 -9.37
N LYS A 95 -16.18 -25.96 -10.17
CA LYS A 95 -15.91 -25.29 -11.46
C LYS A 95 -15.37 -23.89 -11.20
N ALA A 96 -14.14 -23.61 -11.58
CA ALA A 96 -13.54 -22.29 -11.52
C ALA A 96 -14.11 -21.38 -12.63
N ALA A 97 -14.25 -20.08 -12.35
CA ALA A 97 -14.53 -19.08 -13.36
C ALA A 97 -13.37 -18.99 -14.37
N PRO A 98 -13.62 -18.56 -15.64
CA PRO A 98 -12.56 -18.40 -16.62
C PRO A 98 -11.56 -17.32 -16.20
N ASP A 99 -10.29 -17.51 -16.55
CA ASP A 99 -9.27 -16.47 -16.38
C ASP A 99 -9.47 -15.38 -17.43
N LEU A 100 -10.02 -14.24 -17.01
CA LEU A 100 -10.22 -13.05 -17.84
C LEU A 100 -9.00 -12.11 -17.85
N VAL A 101 -8.09 -12.27 -16.90
CA VAL A 101 -6.94 -11.39 -16.71
C VAL A 101 -5.73 -11.83 -17.54
N LYS A 102 -5.53 -13.15 -17.70
CA LYS A 102 -4.45 -13.75 -18.51
C LYS A 102 -3.08 -13.14 -18.19
N ARG A 103 -2.77 -12.98 -16.89
CA ARG A 103 -1.54 -12.34 -16.37
C ARG A 103 -1.38 -10.84 -16.70
N GLN A 104 -2.37 -10.21 -17.32
CA GLN A 104 -2.35 -8.78 -17.61
C GLN A 104 -3.02 -8.00 -16.48
N PHE A 105 -2.35 -7.88 -15.33
CA PHE A 105 -2.81 -7.08 -14.18
C PHE A 105 -2.62 -5.58 -14.46
N THR A 106 -3.15 -5.13 -15.61
CA THR A 106 -3.16 -3.73 -16.02
C THR A 106 -4.59 -3.24 -16.13
N ALA A 107 -4.87 -2.13 -15.49
CA ALA A 107 -6.10 -1.39 -15.64
C ALA A 107 -5.74 0.04 -16.10
N THR A 108 -6.59 0.65 -16.89
CA THR A 108 -6.40 2.02 -17.39
C THR A 108 -7.19 3.03 -16.57
N ASP A 109 -8.11 2.56 -15.75
CA ASP A 109 -8.90 3.38 -14.83
C ASP A 109 -9.27 2.59 -13.56
N ILE A 110 -9.77 3.30 -12.56
CA ILE A 110 -10.30 2.74 -11.32
C ILE A 110 -11.55 1.88 -11.59
N ASN A 111 -11.77 0.87 -10.76
CA ASN A 111 -12.95 -0.01 -10.80
C ASN A 111 -13.09 -0.87 -12.07
N GLN A 112 -12.04 -1.05 -12.86
CA GLN A 112 -12.03 -1.99 -13.99
C GLN A 112 -11.67 -3.41 -13.54
N LEU A 113 -10.67 -3.53 -12.68
CA LEU A 113 -10.15 -4.79 -12.18
C LEU A 113 -9.86 -4.68 -10.68
N TRP A 114 -10.47 -5.57 -9.93
CA TRP A 114 -10.18 -5.79 -8.52
C TRP A 114 -9.49 -7.13 -8.33
N VAL A 115 -8.51 -7.18 -7.46
CA VAL A 115 -7.91 -8.44 -6.99
C VAL A 115 -8.32 -8.68 -5.54
N ALA A 116 -8.60 -9.92 -5.23
CA ALA A 116 -9.02 -10.30 -3.89
C ALA A 116 -8.25 -11.52 -3.39
N ASP A 117 -8.04 -11.56 -2.10
CA ASP A 117 -7.39 -12.67 -1.44
C ASP A 117 -7.65 -12.62 0.07
N MET A 118 -7.25 -13.66 0.79
CA MET A 118 -7.45 -13.81 2.23
C MET A 118 -6.15 -14.14 2.94
N THR A 119 -6.03 -13.66 4.16
CA THR A 119 -4.94 -14.07 5.06
C THR A 119 -5.45 -14.34 6.46
N TYR A 120 -4.62 -14.97 7.28
CA TYR A 120 -4.87 -15.13 8.71
C TYR A 120 -3.89 -14.30 9.53
N VAL A 121 -4.36 -13.79 10.65
CA VAL A 121 -3.59 -13.00 11.60
C VAL A 121 -3.55 -13.75 12.94
N PRO A 122 -2.37 -14.15 13.42
CA PRO A 122 -2.26 -14.88 14.67
C PRO A 122 -2.54 -13.96 15.86
N THR A 123 -3.34 -14.47 16.81
CA THR A 123 -3.57 -13.86 18.12
C THR A 123 -3.38 -14.93 19.21
N TRP A 124 -3.28 -14.53 20.47
CA TRP A 124 -3.13 -15.49 21.56
C TRP A 124 -4.37 -16.38 21.77
N VAL A 125 -5.52 -15.95 21.25
CA VAL A 125 -6.79 -16.68 21.32
C VAL A 125 -7.19 -17.34 19.99
N GLY A 126 -6.23 -17.58 19.11
CA GLY A 126 -6.43 -18.21 17.80
C GLY A 126 -6.34 -17.22 16.63
N PHE A 127 -6.70 -17.67 15.44
CA PHE A 127 -6.58 -16.88 14.22
C PHE A 127 -7.77 -15.93 14.02
N LEU A 128 -7.46 -14.73 13.56
CA LEU A 128 -8.41 -13.82 12.93
C LEU A 128 -8.18 -13.88 11.41
N TYR A 129 -9.23 -14.01 10.63
CA TYR A 129 -9.15 -14.04 9.17
C TYR A 129 -9.52 -12.69 8.60
N LEU A 130 -8.80 -12.27 7.57
CA LEU A 130 -9.00 -11.02 6.84
C LEU A 130 -9.15 -11.34 5.35
N ALA A 131 -10.28 -10.97 4.74
CA ALA A 131 -10.43 -10.89 3.30
C ALA A 131 -10.30 -9.45 2.84
N VAL A 132 -9.66 -9.22 1.69
CA VAL A 132 -9.48 -7.90 1.11
C VAL A 132 -9.83 -7.89 -0.37
N VAL A 133 -10.29 -6.74 -0.85
CA VAL A 133 -10.48 -6.42 -2.27
C VAL A 133 -9.68 -5.16 -2.55
N VAL A 134 -8.76 -5.24 -3.52
CA VAL A 134 -7.83 -4.16 -3.89
C VAL A 134 -8.07 -3.76 -5.33
N ASP A 135 -8.28 -2.48 -5.59
CA ASP A 135 -8.33 -1.93 -6.93
C ASP A 135 -6.94 -1.95 -7.56
N VAL A 136 -6.84 -2.56 -8.77
CA VAL A 136 -5.56 -2.77 -9.44
C VAL A 136 -4.91 -1.47 -9.88
N TYR A 137 -5.69 -0.50 -10.33
CA TYR A 137 -5.17 0.76 -10.86
C TYR A 137 -4.69 1.70 -9.74
N SER A 138 -5.53 1.89 -8.73
CA SER A 138 -5.22 2.81 -7.62
C SER A 138 -4.49 2.18 -6.45
N ARG A 139 -4.37 0.85 -6.41
CA ARG A 139 -3.82 0.09 -5.26
C ARG A 139 -4.62 0.28 -3.97
N LYS A 140 -5.82 0.85 -4.06
CA LYS A 140 -6.68 1.12 -2.92
C LYS A 140 -7.35 -0.16 -2.44
N VAL A 141 -7.35 -0.39 -1.14
CA VAL A 141 -8.24 -1.38 -0.53
C VAL A 141 -9.65 -0.79 -0.56
N VAL A 142 -10.51 -1.38 -1.39
CA VAL A 142 -11.87 -0.90 -1.64
C VAL A 142 -12.92 -1.67 -0.83
N GLY A 143 -12.55 -2.88 -0.36
CA GLY A 143 -13.37 -3.70 0.50
C GLY A 143 -12.52 -4.61 1.37
N TRP A 144 -12.98 -4.87 2.58
CA TRP A 144 -12.37 -5.80 3.51
C TRP A 144 -13.39 -6.34 4.51
N ALA A 145 -13.11 -7.51 5.07
CA ALA A 145 -13.94 -8.12 6.11
C ALA A 145 -13.08 -8.95 7.06
N PHE A 146 -13.53 -9.04 8.32
CA PHE A 146 -12.93 -9.91 9.34
C PHE A 146 -13.85 -11.08 9.67
N GLY A 147 -13.26 -12.25 9.89
CA GLY A 147 -14.00 -13.46 10.25
C GLY A 147 -13.25 -14.34 11.25
N GLU A 148 -14.01 -15.26 11.85
CA GLU A 148 -13.49 -16.29 12.76
C GLU A 148 -13.02 -17.53 12.00
N ARG A 149 -13.44 -17.67 10.73
CA ARG A 149 -13.16 -18.80 9.84
C ARG A 149 -13.01 -18.30 8.40
N MET A 150 -12.30 -19.07 7.58
CA MET A 150 -12.20 -18.86 6.13
C MET A 150 -13.44 -19.40 5.43
N THR A 151 -14.51 -18.61 5.34
CA THR A 151 -15.77 -19.01 4.71
C THR A 151 -16.07 -18.16 3.48
N SER A 152 -17.00 -18.63 2.63
CA SER A 152 -17.52 -17.83 1.52
C SER A 152 -18.19 -16.53 1.98
N ASP A 153 -18.84 -16.54 3.17
CA ASP A 153 -19.44 -15.33 3.74
C ASP A 153 -18.41 -14.23 3.99
N LEU A 154 -17.18 -14.59 4.37
CA LEU A 154 -16.10 -13.63 4.60
C LEU A 154 -15.73 -12.89 3.32
N VAL A 155 -15.56 -13.60 2.21
CA VAL A 155 -15.21 -12.98 0.91
C VAL A 155 -16.40 -12.23 0.31
N ILE A 156 -17.63 -12.70 0.51
CA ILE A 156 -18.85 -12.00 0.13
C ILE A 156 -18.99 -10.69 0.90
N ALA A 157 -18.69 -10.67 2.19
CA ALA A 157 -18.72 -9.45 3.01
C ALA A 157 -17.70 -8.40 2.51
N ALA A 158 -16.47 -8.82 2.18
CA ALA A 158 -15.46 -7.94 1.59
C ALA A 158 -15.89 -7.39 0.22
N LEU A 159 -16.46 -8.25 -0.65
CA LEU A 159 -17.01 -7.85 -1.95
C LEU A 159 -18.16 -6.87 -1.78
N ASN A 160 -19.12 -7.13 -0.87
CA ASN A 160 -20.24 -6.24 -0.61
C ASN A 160 -19.78 -4.85 -0.15
N MET A 161 -18.78 -4.78 0.71
CA MET A 161 -18.20 -3.51 1.12
C MET A 161 -17.60 -2.76 -0.08
N ALA A 162 -16.84 -3.44 -0.95
CA ALA A 162 -16.28 -2.85 -2.14
C ALA A 162 -17.35 -2.30 -3.08
N LEU A 163 -18.40 -3.08 -3.34
CA LEU A 163 -19.52 -2.70 -4.19
C LEU A 163 -20.29 -1.51 -3.63
N HIS A 164 -20.57 -1.50 -2.32
CA HIS A 164 -21.26 -0.39 -1.67
C HIS A 164 -20.46 0.91 -1.74
N THR A 165 -19.14 0.81 -1.52
CA THR A 165 -18.24 1.96 -1.47
C THR A 165 -17.97 2.54 -2.87
N ARG A 166 -17.84 1.66 -3.88
CA ARG A 166 -17.35 2.05 -5.21
C ARG A 166 -18.46 2.19 -6.25
N ARG A 167 -19.55 1.42 -6.15
CA ARG A 167 -20.69 1.39 -7.06
C ARG A 167 -20.25 1.32 -8.53
N PRO A 168 -19.42 0.33 -8.92
CA PRO A 168 -18.92 0.23 -10.28
C PRO A 168 -20.07 -0.13 -11.24
N GLY A 169 -20.02 0.35 -12.49
CA GLY A 169 -20.97 -0.08 -13.52
C GLY A 169 -20.68 -1.51 -13.98
N SER A 170 -19.42 -1.90 -14.09
CA SER A 170 -18.96 -3.27 -14.37
C SER A 170 -17.53 -3.39 -13.88
N VAL A 171 -17.20 -4.49 -13.19
CA VAL A 171 -15.86 -4.75 -12.67
C VAL A 171 -15.51 -6.22 -12.80
N ILE A 172 -14.23 -6.51 -13.10
CA ILE A 172 -13.67 -7.85 -13.02
C ILE A 172 -13.15 -8.04 -11.59
N HIS A 173 -13.62 -9.10 -10.93
CA HIS A 173 -13.12 -9.52 -9.61
C HIS A 173 -12.24 -10.76 -9.78
N HIS A 174 -10.95 -10.61 -9.65
CA HIS A 174 -9.98 -11.67 -9.82
C HIS A 174 -9.49 -12.20 -8.47
N SER A 175 -9.47 -13.51 -8.31
CA SER A 175 -8.99 -14.20 -7.11
C SER A 175 -8.25 -15.50 -7.47
N ASP A 176 -7.65 -16.13 -6.48
CA ASP A 176 -7.21 -17.51 -6.60
C ASP A 176 -8.40 -18.48 -6.74
N GLN A 177 -8.11 -19.77 -6.96
CA GLN A 177 -9.12 -20.83 -7.02
C GLN A 177 -9.45 -21.41 -5.63
N GLY A 178 -9.38 -20.61 -4.57
CA GLY A 178 -9.79 -21.03 -3.23
C GLY A 178 -11.26 -21.46 -3.18
N SER A 179 -11.59 -22.43 -2.32
CA SER A 179 -12.94 -22.96 -2.18
C SER A 179 -14.01 -21.91 -1.85
N GLN A 180 -13.60 -20.80 -1.24
CA GLN A 180 -14.47 -19.68 -0.90
C GLN A 180 -14.94 -18.91 -2.12
N TYR A 181 -14.06 -18.69 -3.09
CA TYR A 181 -14.35 -17.97 -4.33
C TYR A 181 -15.03 -18.85 -5.37
N THR A 182 -14.83 -20.18 -5.32
CA THR A 182 -15.51 -21.14 -6.18
C THR A 182 -16.88 -21.58 -5.66
N SER A 183 -17.33 -21.05 -4.52
CA SER A 183 -18.61 -21.38 -3.91
C SER A 183 -19.79 -20.86 -4.75
N LEU A 184 -20.90 -21.62 -4.78
CA LEU A 184 -22.15 -21.21 -5.45
C LEU A 184 -22.67 -19.86 -4.91
N ALA A 185 -22.54 -19.64 -3.59
CA ALA A 185 -23.00 -18.39 -2.96
C ALA A 185 -22.22 -17.17 -3.48
N PHE A 186 -20.90 -17.30 -3.64
CA PHE A 186 -20.07 -16.22 -4.19
C PHE A 186 -20.38 -15.97 -5.67
N GLY A 187 -20.50 -17.03 -6.48
CA GLY A 187 -20.85 -16.91 -7.90
C GLY A 187 -22.22 -16.22 -8.10
N LYS A 188 -23.25 -16.65 -7.35
CA LYS A 188 -24.58 -16.02 -7.35
C LYS A 188 -24.50 -14.54 -6.96
N ARG A 189 -23.71 -14.20 -5.93
CA ARG A 189 -23.54 -12.80 -5.51
C ARG A 189 -22.89 -11.95 -6.60
N CYS A 190 -21.88 -12.47 -7.28
CA CYS A 190 -21.27 -11.77 -8.43
C CYS A 190 -22.28 -11.51 -9.55
N GLU A 191 -23.11 -12.51 -9.91
CA GLU A 191 -24.14 -12.39 -10.92
C GLU A 191 -25.18 -11.33 -10.56
N GLU A 192 -25.72 -11.36 -9.34
CA GLU A 192 -26.67 -10.38 -8.82
C GLU A 192 -26.17 -8.94 -8.92
N MET A 193 -24.88 -8.74 -8.76
CA MET A 193 -24.25 -7.41 -8.71
C MET A 193 -23.55 -7.00 -10.00
N GLY A 194 -23.66 -7.79 -11.08
CA GLY A 194 -23.01 -7.50 -12.36
C GLY A 194 -21.47 -7.55 -12.31
N VAL A 195 -20.89 -8.25 -11.31
CA VAL A 195 -19.47 -8.48 -11.17
C VAL A 195 -19.05 -9.64 -12.05
N LYS A 196 -17.95 -9.50 -12.79
CA LYS A 196 -17.38 -10.57 -13.61
C LYS A 196 -16.32 -11.32 -12.79
N PRO A 197 -16.61 -12.54 -12.30
CA PRO A 197 -15.61 -13.31 -11.59
C PRO A 197 -14.54 -13.80 -12.57
N SER A 198 -13.29 -13.74 -12.13
CA SER A 198 -12.12 -14.25 -12.86
C SER A 198 -11.23 -14.98 -11.89
N MET A 199 -10.66 -16.10 -12.30
CA MET A 199 -9.79 -16.91 -11.46
C MET A 199 -8.52 -17.27 -12.21
N GLY A 200 -7.39 -17.13 -11.53
CA GLY A 200 -6.09 -17.50 -12.07
C GLY A 200 -5.96 -19.00 -12.35
N THR A 201 -4.93 -19.38 -13.07
CA THR A 201 -4.59 -20.78 -13.35
C THR A 201 -3.97 -21.44 -12.11
N VAL A 202 -4.13 -22.76 -12.00
CA VAL A 202 -3.63 -23.50 -10.82
C VAL A 202 -2.11 -23.50 -10.79
N GLY A 203 -1.56 -23.05 -9.67
CA GLY A 203 -0.11 -23.14 -9.41
C GLY A 203 0.74 -22.05 -10.04
N ASP A 204 0.13 -21.00 -10.57
CA ASP A 204 0.85 -19.84 -11.10
C ASP A 204 0.97 -18.74 -10.02
N ALA A 205 2.17 -18.57 -9.48
CA ALA A 205 2.49 -17.55 -8.49
C ALA A 205 2.33 -16.10 -9.02
N TYR A 206 2.17 -15.92 -10.32
CA TYR A 206 1.99 -14.58 -10.92
C TYR A 206 0.52 -14.15 -10.98
N ASP A 207 -0.42 -15.09 -10.86
CA ASP A 207 -1.85 -14.82 -11.04
C ASP A 207 -2.47 -13.96 -9.93
N ASN A 208 -1.81 -13.76 -8.78
CA ASN A 208 -2.28 -12.87 -7.72
C ASN A 208 -1.18 -11.98 -7.10
N ALA A 209 -0.12 -11.71 -7.87
CA ALA A 209 1.07 -10.97 -7.41
C ALA A 209 0.74 -9.62 -6.76
N MET A 210 -0.40 -9.01 -7.10
CA MET A 210 -0.83 -7.74 -6.53
C MET A 210 -1.41 -7.90 -5.12
N ALA A 211 -2.28 -8.88 -4.90
CA ALA A 211 -2.79 -9.19 -3.58
C ALA A 211 -1.65 -9.69 -2.68
N GLU A 212 -0.76 -10.54 -3.21
CA GLU A 212 0.46 -10.96 -2.51
C GLU A 212 1.33 -9.75 -2.11
N SER A 213 1.50 -8.79 -3.00
CA SER A 213 2.24 -7.54 -2.70
C SER A 213 1.58 -6.71 -1.60
N PHE A 214 0.24 -6.70 -1.53
CA PHE A 214 -0.50 -6.07 -0.45
C PHE A 214 -0.24 -6.79 0.88
N PHE A 215 -0.44 -8.12 0.93
CA PHE A 215 -0.23 -8.89 2.14
C PHE A 215 1.23 -8.86 2.62
N ALA A 216 2.20 -8.97 1.72
CA ALA A 216 3.61 -8.80 2.08
C ALA A 216 3.90 -7.42 2.70
N SER A 217 3.18 -6.37 2.29
CA SER A 217 3.27 -5.06 2.94
C SER A 217 2.63 -5.07 4.33
N LEU A 218 1.43 -5.63 4.46
CA LEU A 218 0.72 -5.77 5.72
C LEU A 218 1.51 -6.59 6.75
N GLU A 219 2.08 -7.70 6.32
CA GLU A 219 2.93 -8.56 7.14
C GLU A 219 4.19 -7.82 7.62
N CYS A 220 4.95 -7.22 6.71
CA CYS A 220 6.19 -6.53 7.05
C CYS A 220 5.97 -5.27 7.90
N GLU A 221 4.89 -4.53 7.64
CA GLU A 221 4.65 -3.24 8.27
C GLU A 221 3.82 -3.34 9.56
N LEU A 222 3.03 -4.41 9.73
CA LEU A 222 2.15 -4.57 10.88
C LEU A 222 2.25 -5.95 11.54
N ILE A 223 1.90 -7.05 10.82
CA ILE A 223 1.65 -8.35 11.44
C ILE A 223 2.92 -8.92 12.11
N ASN A 224 4.07 -8.90 11.41
CA ASN A 224 5.33 -9.44 11.91
C ASN A 224 6.02 -8.57 12.97
N ARG A 225 5.48 -7.40 13.25
CA ARG A 225 6.06 -6.41 14.20
C ARG A 225 5.28 -6.32 15.50
N ARG A 226 4.10 -6.91 15.56
CA ARG A 226 3.19 -6.84 16.70
C ARG A 226 2.64 -8.21 17.05
N SER A 227 2.18 -8.35 18.28
CA SER A 227 1.39 -9.49 18.74
C SER A 227 0.14 -8.97 19.45
N TRP A 228 -0.98 -9.68 19.31
CA TRP A 228 -2.26 -9.27 19.89
C TRP A 228 -2.77 -10.31 20.87
N LYS A 229 -3.21 -9.88 22.04
CA LYS A 229 -3.80 -10.74 23.05
C LYS A 229 -5.19 -11.22 22.62
N THR A 230 -5.93 -10.37 21.93
CA THR A 230 -7.31 -10.64 21.51
C THR A 230 -7.51 -10.37 20.02
N LYS A 231 -8.53 -11.00 19.43
CA LYS A 231 -8.95 -10.72 18.06
C LYS A 231 -9.50 -9.29 17.90
N ALA A 232 -10.06 -8.70 18.96
CA ALA A 232 -10.55 -7.32 18.92
C ALA A 232 -9.40 -6.32 18.76
N GLU A 233 -8.28 -6.51 19.48
CA GLU A 233 -7.07 -5.70 19.31
C GLU A 233 -6.51 -5.83 17.89
N ALA A 234 -6.43 -7.05 17.35
CA ALA A 234 -5.98 -7.29 15.98
C ALA A 234 -6.89 -6.62 14.95
N ARG A 235 -8.23 -6.71 15.10
CA ARG A 235 -9.20 -6.04 14.24
C ARG A 235 -9.00 -4.52 14.22
N LEU A 236 -8.85 -3.91 15.39
CA LEU A 236 -8.62 -2.47 15.49
C LEU A 236 -7.31 -2.06 14.82
N ALA A 237 -6.23 -2.81 15.04
CA ALA A 237 -4.93 -2.52 14.43
C ALA A 237 -4.98 -2.62 12.90
N LEU A 238 -5.62 -3.66 12.36
CA LEU A 238 -5.78 -3.88 10.93
C LEU A 238 -6.68 -2.82 10.29
N PHE A 239 -7.81 -2.50 10.94
CA PHE A 239 -8.69 -1.40 10.53
C PHE A 239 -7.92 -0.08 10.44
N THR A 240 -7.21 0.28 11.51
CA THR A 240 -6.42 1.52 11.55
C THR A 240 -5.34 1.53 10.48
N TRP A 241 -4.67 0.37 10.24
CA TRP A 241 -3.64 0.27 9.21
C TRP A 241 -4.23 0.44 7.81
N ILE A 242 -5.39 -0.14 7.49
CA ILE A 242 -6.05 0.00 6.18
C ILE A 242 -6.58 1.43 5.98
N GLU A 243 -7.40 1.93 6.92
CA GLU A 243 -8.20 3.13 6.72
C GLU A 243 -7.48 4.43 7.11
N ALA A 244 -6.60 4.40 8.11
CA ALA A 244 -5.88 5.59 8.54
C ALA A 244 -4.44 5.68 7.98
N TRP A 245 -3.86 4.56 7.53
CA TRP A 245 -2.50 4.55 7.03
C TRP A 245 -2.38 4.13 5.57
N TYR A 246 -2.77 2.90 5.20
CA TYR A 246 -2.54 2.35 3.86
C TYR A 246 -3.22 3.17 2.76
N ASN A 247 -4.52 3.35 2.84
CA ASN A 247 -5.28 4.08 1.83
C ASN A 247 -4.94 5.59 1.78
N PRO A 248 -4.91 6.34 2.91
CA PRO A 248 -4.74 7.79 2.86
C PRO A 248 -3.29 8.27 2.79
N LEU A 249 -2.34 7.55 3.39
CA LEU A 249 -0.99 8.07 3.64
C LEU A 249 0.12 7.25 3.02
N ARG A 250 0.00 5.90 3.03
CA ARG A 250 1.10 5.02 2.63
C ARG A 250 1.50 5.22 1.17
N ARG A 251 2.77 5.54 0.93
CA ARG A 251 3.31 5.76 -0.42
C ARG A 251 3.58 4.46 -1.17
N HIS A 252 3.22 4.46 -2.46
CA HIS A 252 3.44 3.36 -3.38
C HIS A 252 4.33 3.78 -4.54
N SER A 253 5.39 3.01 -4.81
CA SER A 253 6.30 3.27 -5.94
C SER A 253 5.56 3.19 -7.28
N GLY A 254 4.65 2.23 -7.46
CA GLY A 254 3.85 2.07 -8.67
C GLY A 254 2.82 3.20 -8.89
N LEU A 255 2.58 4.07 -7.90
CA LEU A 255 1.73 5.26 -8.01
C LEU A 255 2.55 6.56 -8.01
N GLY A 256 3.82 6.52 -8.43
CA GLY A 256 4.70 7.69 -8.40
C GLY A 256 4.93 8.22 -6.98
N GLN A 257 5.05 7.35 -6.00
CA GLN A 257 5.21 7.69 -4.59
C GLN A 257 4.00 8.45 -4.00
N ARG A 258 2.80 8.28 -4.54
CA ARG A 258 1.54 8.77 -3.97
C ARG A 258 0.86 7.67 -3.15
N SER A 259 0.00 8.06 -2.21
CA SER A 259 -0.92 7.14 -1.55
C SER A 259 -2.12 6.84 -2.47
N PRO A 260 -2.85 5.71 -2.27
CA PRO A 260 -4.04 5.39 -3.04
C PRO A 260 -5.05 6.54 -3.11
N ASN A 261 -5.38 7.15 -1.98
CA ASN A 261 -6.33 8.27 -1.95
C ASN A 261 -5.81 9.53 -2.66
N LYS A 262 -4.51 9.86 -2.51
CA LYS A 262 -3.91 10.98 -3.24
C LYS A 262 -3.89 10.73 -4.74
N PHE A 263 -3.63 9.48 -5.15
CA PHE A 263 -3.64 9.10 -6.55
C PHE A 263 -5.03 9.23 -7.17
N GLU A 264 -6.07 8.67 -6.55
CA GLU A 264 -7.45 8.79 -7.05
C GLU A 264 -7.92 10.25 -7.10
N ARG A 265 -7.55 11.07 -6.10
CA ARG A 265 -7.86 12.50 -6.11
C ARG A 265 -7.21 13.22 -7.29
N SER A 266 -5.96 12.91 -7.61
CA SER A 266 -5.28 13.51 -8.78
C SER A 266 -5.98 13.16 -10.09
N LEU A 267 -6.43 11.90 -10.25
CA LEU A 267 -7.20 11.49 -11.44
C LEU A 267 -8.52 12.24 -11.58
N SER A 268 -9.22 12.43 -10.46
CA SER A 268 -10.49 13.19 -10.48
C SER A 268 -10.28 14.63 -10.91
N ILE A 269 -9.20 15.28 -10.47
CA ILE A 269 -8.85 16.63 -10.87
C ILE A 269 -8.44 16.69 -12.35
N GLU A 270 -7.64 15.73 -12.82
CA GLU A 270 -7.25 15.65 -14.23
C GLU A 270 -8.47 15.49 -15.15
N LYS A 271 -9.40 14.58 -14.81
CA LYS A 271 -10.65 14.40 -15.56
C LYS A 271 -11.52 15.65 -15.58
N LEU A 272 -11.63 16.38 -14.45
CA LEU A 272 -12.36 17.64 -14.38
C LEU A 272 -11.74 18.70 -15.29
N ASN A 273 -10.42 18.85 -15.27
CA ASN A 273 -9.72 19.81 -16.10
C ASN A 273 -9.88 19.51 -17.60
N THR A 274 -9.79 18.23 -17.99
CA THR A 274 -10.01 17.80 -19.37
C THR A 274 -11.43 18.14 -19.85
N ASN A 275 -12.44 17.84 -19.03
CA ASN A 275 -13.83 18.15 -19.38
C ASN A 275 -14.09 19.67 -19.49
N ILE A 276 -13.40 20.50 -18.69
CA ILE A 276 -13.49 21.97 -18.78
C ILE A 276 -12.90 22.44 -20.11
N ILE A 277 -11.71 21.97 -20.47
CA ILE A 277 -11.03 22.35 -21.74
C ILE A 277 -11.89 21.95 -22.93
N GLU A 278 -12.40 20.71 -22.97
CA GLU A 278 -13.29 20.24 -24.04
C GLU A 278 -14.58 21.09 -24.15
N ALA A 279 -15.14 21.51 -23.02
CA ALA A 279 -16.33 22.37 -23.02
C ALA A 279 -16.01 23.81 -23.53
N GLU A 280 -14.84 24.36 -23.19
CA GLU A 280 -14.39 25.68 -23.68
C GLU A 280 -14.12 25.65 -25.19
N ASP A 281 -13.51 24.60 -25.72
CA ASP A 281 -13.26 24.41 -27.15
C ASP A 281 -14.59 24.33 -27.95
N LEU A 282 -15.57 23.58 -27.44
CA LEU A 282 -16.91 23.50 -28.07
C LEU A 282 -17.65 24.87 -28.13
N VAL A 283 -17.49 25.69 -27.08
CA VAL A 283 -18.09 27.04 -27.07
C VAL A 283 -17.41 27.99 -28.07
N GLN A 284 -16.09 27.86 -28.25
CA GLN A 284 -15.36 28.68 -29.25
C GLN A 284 -15.70 28.29 -30.68
N GLU A 285 -15.82 27.00 -30.98
CA GLU A 285 -16.24 26.51 -32.29
C GLU A 285 -17.68 26.91 -32.61
N GLY A 286 -18.60 26.91 -31.64
CA GLY A 286 -19.99 27.33 -31.82
C GLY A 286 -20.20 28.83 -32.02
N GLN A 287 -19.20 29.69 -31.70
CA GLN A 287 -19.24 31.16 -31.92
C GLN A 287 -18.61 31.58 -33.25
N SER A 288 -18.03 30.64 -34.00
CA SER A 288 -17.36 30.88 -35.26
C SER A 288 -18.25 30.59 -36.51
N VAL A 289 -19.53 30.28 -36.30
CA VAL A 289 -20.56 30.10 -37.32
C VAL A 289 -21.60 31.21 -37.21
#